data_7646139f823779ac918082f0ec115df4
#
_entry.id   7646139f823779ac918082f0ec115df4
#
_cell.length_a   1.000
_cell.length_b   1.000
_cell.length_c   1.000
_cell.angle_alpha   90.00
_cell.angle_beta   90.00
_cell.angle_gamma   90.00
#
_symmetry.space_group_name_H-M   'P 1'
#
loop_
_entity.id
_entity.type
_entity.pdbx_description
1 polymer ?
#
loop_
_entity_poly.entity_id
_entity_poly.type
_entity_poly.pdbx_seq_one_letter_code
_entity_poly.pdbx_strand_id
1 'polypeptide(L)'
;MGGRTDLPPARAEPLSMRFYVDFRTNIGIIVYILKIRRCIVLKTIGQLGLIASLFFLAGCVRVDVPLLQPMREFHERTIEGEGRAKLLLIDITGFISEKGHSGGVREKPSMVAEVKEELQKAEKDEDIAGVIIRINSPGGTVAASDLIYHELVQFKDHRKIPVYACITGIGASGAYYIAAAADEIDAHPTAITGSIGVLVLRFNVEGLMTKIGVKEHTEKSGAMKDFLSPFRPATPAEEKVIRDIISSLYQRFLSVVLARPGTPLTRAELEKLADGRIFTAEQAAATRLIDRVAYLDETVAAMKKKLNLKEARVVTYHRPASYRGTIYSGSIPETPQVFNLININADGLDLLTSTDFLYLWEP
;
A
#
# COMPACT_ATOMS: atom_id res chain seq x y z
N MET A 1 11.13 -40.05 -76.13
CA MET A 1 12.36 -40.83 -76.32
C MET A 1 13.29 -40.41 -75.17
N GLY A 2 13.51 -41.11 -74.15
CA GLY A 2 13.75 -42.52 -73.93
C GLY A 2 15.06 -42.60 -73.15
N GLY A 3 15.06 -43.28 -72.02
CA GLY A 3 16.30 -43.73 -71.46
C GLY A 3 16.34 -43.69 -69.92
N ARG A 4 15.62 -44.65 -69.30
CA ARG A 4 15.89 -45.07 -67.91
C ARG A 4 17.18 -45.91 -67.92
N THR A 5 18.04 -45.71 -66.90
CA THR A 5 19.00 -46.73 -66.48
C THR A 5 18.93 -46.86 -64.97
N ASP A 6 18.30 -47.97 -64.54
CA ASP A 6 18.25 -48.46 -63.16
C ASP A 6 19.63 -48.97 -62.75
N LEU A 7 20.12 -48.59 -61.57
CA LEU A 7 21.22 -49.25 -60.87
C LEU A 7 20.68 -49.76 -59.53
N PRO A 8 21.02 -50.99 -59.09
CA PRO A 8 20.47 -51.61 -57.90
C PRO A 8 21.15 -51.12 -56.61
N PRO A 9 20.48 -51.23 -55.44
CA PRO A 9 20.97 -50.74 -54.16
C PRO A 9 22.04 -51.71 -53.61
N ALA A 10 23.13 -51.12 -53.19
CA ALA A 10 24.18 -51.81 -52.42
C ALA A 10 23.69 -52.14 -51.00
N ARG A 11 23.68 -53.43 -50.64
CA ARG A 11 23.51 -53.96 -49.32
C ARG A 11 24.71 -53.58 -48.47
N ALA A 12 24.51 -52.78 -47.38
CA ALA A 12 25.48 -52.61 -46.34
C ALA A 12 25.25 -53.67 -45.26
N GLU A 13 26.20 -54.53 -45.04
CA GLU A 13 26.23 -55.45 -43.88
C GLU A 13 26.59 -54.67 -42.63
N PRO A 14 25.97 -54.98 -41.46
CA PRO A 14 26.33 -54.32 -40.20
C PRO A 14 27.61 -54.96 -39.63
N LEU A 15 28.69 -54.20 -39.53
CA LEU A 15 29.85 -54.54 -38.72
C LEU A 15 29.49 -54.55 -37.24
N SER A 16 29.28 -55.74 -36.68
CA SER A 16 29.11 -55.93 -35.25
C SER A 16 30.46 -55.89 -34.59
N MET A 17 30.89 -54.72 -34.10
CA MET A 17 32.04 -54.57 -33.24
C MET A 17 31.61 -54.89 -31.78
N ARG A 18 31.86 -56.14 -31.35
CA ARG A 18 31.68 -56.53 -29.92
C ARG A 18 32.80 -55.89 -29.14
N PHE A 19 32.53 -54.83 -28.43
CA PHE A 19 33.39 -54.33 -27.35
C PHE A 19 33.21 -55.22 -26.12
N TYR A 20 34.23 -56.03 -25.81
CA TYR A 20 34.33 -56.73 -24.57
C TYR A 20 34.82 -55.70 -23.53
N VAL A 21 33.94 -55.17 -22.72
CA VAL A 21 34.29 -54.28 -21.60
C VAL A 21 34.57 -55.12 -20.38
N ASP A 22 35.87 -55.24 -20.03
CA ASP A 22 36.28 -55.92 -18.80
C ASP A 22 35.87 -55.03 -17.60
N PHE A 23 34.78 -55.42 -16.93
CA PHE A 23 34.19 -54.68 -15.82
C PHE A 23 35.09 -54.59 -14.56
N ARG A 24 36.09 -55.43 -14.44
CA ARG A 24 37.02 -55.42 -13.27
C ARG A 24 38.06 -54.31 -13.28
N THR A 25 38.55 -53.89 -14.43
CA THR A 25 39.51 -52.81 -14.60
C THR A 25 38.90 -51.44 -14.45
N ASN A 26 37.65 -51.24 -14.82
CA ASN A 26 36.97 -49.94 -14.75
C ASN A 26 36.57 -49.53 -13.33
N ILE A 27 36.26 -50.47 -12.44
CA ILE A 27 35.89 -50.15 -11.03
C ILE A 27 37.10 -49.59 -10.28
N GLY A 28 38.30 -50.10 -10.53
CA GLY A 28 39.55 -49.61 -9.93
C GLY A 28 39.86 -48.15 -10.32
N ILE A 29 39.64 -47.81 -11.58
CA ILE A 29 39.86 -46.44 -12.09
C ILE A 29 38.84 -45.46 -11.54
N ILE A 30 37.55 -45.85 -11.46
CA ILE A 30 36.47 -45.02 -10.88
C ILE A 30 36.72 -44.75 -9.40
N VAL A 31 37.10 -45.77 -8.62
CA VAL A 31 37.42 -45.60 -7.21
C VAL A 31 38.64 -44.73 -6.99
N TYR A 32 39.65 -44.81 -7.85
CA TYR A 32 40.87 -43.99 -7.82
C TYR A 32 40.55 -42.53 -8.14
N ILE A 33 39.73 -42.26 -9.16
CA ILE A 33 39.26 -40.92 -9.56
C ILE A 33 38.40 -40.30 -8.43
N LEU A 34 37.52 -41.08 -7.80
CA LEU A 34 36.69 -40.61 -6.68
C LEU A 34 37.55 -40.28 -5.44
N LYS A 35 38.61 -41.07 -5.16
CA LYS A 35 39.55 -40.75 -4.07
C LYS A 35 40.36 -39.48 -4.35
N ILE A 36 40.82 -39.28 -5.58
CA ILE A 36 41.56 -38.06 -5.99
C ILE A 36 40.64 -36.82 -5.91
N ARG A 37 39.41 -36.91 -6.41
CA ARG A 37 38.42 -35.81 -6.28
C ARG A 37 38.11 -35.48 -4.83
N ARG A 38 37.98 -36.50 -3.96
CA ARG A 38 37.72 -36.26 -2.53
C ARG A 38 38.94 -35.58 -1.84
N CYS A 39 40.17 -35.94 -2.20
CA CYS A 39 41.38 -35.29 -1.70
C CYS A 39 41.52 -33.82 -2.19
N ILE A 40 41.17 -33.56 -3.44
CA ILE A 40 41.23 -32.21 -4.01
C ILE A 40 40.18 -31.32 -3.38
N VAL A 41 38.94 -31.83 -3.24
CA VAL A 41 37.83 -31.07 -2.60
C VAL A 41 38.13 -30.79 -1.13
N LEU A 42 38.66 -31.74 -0.39
CA LEU A 42 39.07 -31.51 1.01
C LEU A 42 40.23 -30.51 1.15
N LYS A 43 41.21 -30.52 0.21
CA LYS A 43 42.28 -29.52 0.19
C LYS A 43 41.78 -28.13 -0.15
N THR A 44 40.90 -28.01 -1.13
CA THR A 44 40.31 -26.71 -1.49
C THR A 44 39.41 -26.16 -0.40
N ILE A 45 38.58 -26.97 0.28
CA ILE A 45 37.79 -26.55 1.44
C ILE A 45 38.69 -26.12 2.60
N GLY A 46 39.76 -26.87 2.86
CA GLY A 46 40.77 -26.50 3.87
C GLY A 46 41.49 -25.18 3.56
N GLN A 47 41.83 -24.93 2.31
CA GLN A 47 42.44 -23.67 1.87
C GLN A 47 41.48 -22.48 1.92
N LEU A 48 40.22 -22.69 1.54
CA LEU A 48 39.17 -21.67 1.68
C LEU A 48 38.86 -21.37 3.15
N GLY A 49 38.85 -22.37 4.01
CA GLY A 49 38.71 -22.20 5.46
C GLY A 49 39.89 -21.45 6.09
N LEU A 50 41.13 -21.72 5.63
CA LEU A 50 42.33 -21.03 6.10
C LEU A 50 42.33 -19.55 5.63
N ILE A 51 41.92 -19.29 4.38
CA ILE A 51 41.81 -17.94 3.83
C ILE A 51 40.71 -17.17 4.57
N ALA A 52 39.55 -17.77 4.82
CA ALA A 52 38.50 -17.18 5.61
C ALA A 52 38.94 -16.89 7.06
N SER A 53 39.70 -17.80 7.68
CA SER A 53 40.24 -17.60 9.02
C SER A 53 41.33 -16.51 9.07
N LEU A 54 42.13 -16.36 8.02
CA LEU A 54 43.12 -15.27 7.89
C LEU A 54 42.42 -13.90 7.67
N PHE A 55 41.32 -13.87 6.97
CA PHE A 55 40.46 -12.67 6.86
C PHE A 55 39.84 -12.29 8.20
N PHE A 56 39.46 -13.26 9.05
CA PHE A 56 38.95 -13.00 10.40
C PHE A 56 40.03 -12.52 11.37
N LEU A 57 41.31 -12.85 11.14
CA LEU A 57 42.42 -12.43 12.00
C LEU A 57 43.10 -11.13 11.54
N ALA A 58 42.89 -10.70 10.31
CA ALA A 58 43.53 -9.53 9.72
C ALA A 58 42.70 -8.25 9.77
N GLY A 59 42.12 -7.95 10.91
CA GLY A 59 41.52 -6.63 11.14
C GLY A 59 40.01 -6.63 11.29
N CYS A 60 39.59 -5.94 12.32
CA CYS A 60 38.24 -5.43 12.48
C CYS A 60 37.89 -4.50 11.30
N VAL A 61 37.59 -5.05 10.15
CA VAL A 61 36.83 -4.29 9.15
C VAL A 61 35.43 -4.17 9.74
N ARG A 62 35.21 -3.08 10.43
CA ARG A 62 33.90 -2.63 10.82
C ARG A 62 33.20 -2.27 9.50
N VAL A 63 32.52 -3.26 8.88
CA VAL A 63 31.56 -2.98 7.82
C VAL A 63 30.34 -2.44 8.55
N ASP A 64 30.33 -1.15 8.81
CA ASP A 64 29.12 -0.44 9.15
C ASP A 64 28.24 -0.46 7.88
N VAL A 65 27.53 -1.56 7.69
CA VAL A 65 26.39 -1.58 6.78
C VAL A 65 25.31 -0.86 7.54
N PRO A 66 24.91 0.35 7.15
CA PRO A 66 23.76 1.00 7.75
C PRO A 66 22.51 0.22 7.30
N LEU A 67 22.23 -0.89 7.98
CA LEU A 67 21.04 -1.72 7.74
C LEU A 67 19.75 -0.93 8.02
N LEU A 68 19.84 0.13 8.81
CA LEU A 68 18.76 1.05 9.08
C LEU A 68 19.28 2.47 8.83
N GLN A 69 18.94 3.05 7.71
CA GLN A 69 19.11 4.50 7.55
C GLN A 69 18.06 5.19 8.41
N PRO A 70 18.47 6.11 9.32
CA PRO A 70 17.51 6.88 10.09
C PRO A 70 16.55 7.59 9.13
N MET A 71 15.29 7.65 9.51
CA MET A 71 14.26 8.32 8.74
C MET A 71 14.67 9.78 8.57
N ARG A 72 14.84 10.23 7.32
CA ARG A 72 15.27 11.60 7.04
C ARG A 72 14.10 12.55 7.20
N GLU A 73 14.39 13.76 7.64
CA GLU A 73 13.40 14.84 7.73
C GLU A 73 12.79 15.17 6.36
N PHE A 74 11.60 15.72 6.39
CA PHE A 74 10.95 16.23 5.18
C PHE A 74 11.69 17.47 4.63
N HIS A 75 11.96 17.43 3.34
CA HIS A 75 12.44 18.57 2.58
C HIS A 75 11.29 19.15 1.75
N GLU A 76 11.20 20.50 1.75
CA GLU A 76 10.28 21.19 0.87
C GLU A 76 10.79 21.15 -0.57
N ARG A 77 9.89 20.93 -1.50
CA ARG A 77 10.16 21.05 -2.92
C ARG A 77 9.04 21.83 -3.59
N THR A 78 9.42 22.85 -4.34
CA THR A 78 8.51 23.51 -5.26
C THR A 78 8.30 22.63 -6.49
N ILE A 79 7.04 22.34 -6.80
CA ILE A 79 6.63 21.54 -7.97
C ILE A 79 6.42 22.47 -9.16
N GLU A 80 5.70 23.57 -8.94
CA GLU A 80 5.37 24.55 -9.96
C GLU A 80 5.07 25.93 -9.36
N GLY A 81 5.01 26.94 -10.22
CA GLY A 81 4.65 28.29 -9.85
C GLY A 81 5.80 29.09 -9.22
N GLU A 82 5.56 30.37 -9.04
CA GLU A 82 6.50 31.34 -8.51
C GLU A 82 5.81 32.18 -7.41
N GLY A 83 6.57 33.06 -6.76
CA GLY A 83 6.06 33.95 -5.73
C GLY A 83 6.39 33.48 -4.31
N ARG A 84 5.98 34.26 -3.31
CA ARG A 84 6.23 34.01 -1.91
C ARG A 84 5.20 33.05 -1.30
N ALA A 85 3.91 33.28 -1.62
CA ALA A 85 2.83 32.44 -1.10
C ALA A 85 2.97 30.99 -1.57
N LYS A 86 2.67 30.05 -0.69
CA LYS A 86 2.77 28.61 -0.94
C LYS A 86 1.40 27.93 -0.81
N LEU A 87 1.10 27.03 -1.72
CA LEU A 87 0.01 26.06 -1.62
C LEU A 87 0.63 24.68 -1.34
N LEU A 88 0.39 24.15 -0.17
CA LEU A 88 0.93 22.83 0.21
C LEU A 88 0.07 21.72 -0.39
N LEU A 89 0.69 20.80 -1.12
CA LEU A 89 0.08 19.61 -1.65
C LEU A 89 0.41 18.41 -0.75
N ILE A 90 -0.61 17.83 -0.13
CA ILE A 90 -0.52 16.63 0.72
C ILE A 90 -1.16 15.45 -0.03
N ASP A 91 -0.51 14.29 0.01
CA ASP A 91 -0.98 13.07 -0.67
C ASP A 91 -1.67 12.10 0.27
N ILE A 92 -2.89 11.67 -0.09
CA ILE A 92 -3.60 10.55 0.51
C ILE A 92 -3.74 9.47 -0.56
N THR A 93 -2.81 8.50 -0.57
CA THR A 93 -2.72 7.50 -1.64
C THR A 93 -2.61 6.09 -1.11
N GLY A 94 -3.41 5.17 -1.66
CA GLY A 94 -3.46 3.76 -1.25
C GLY A 94 -4.28 3.52 0.00
N PHE A 95 -4.07 2.38 0.67
CA PHE A 95 -4.82 1.99 1.85
C PHE A 95 -4.47 2.85 3.08
N ILE A 96 -5.49 3.41 3.72
CA ILE A 96 -5.34 4.30 4.88
C ILE A 96 -5.21 3.46 6.14
N SER A 97 -4.06 3.54 6.83
CA SER A 97 -3.75 2.73 8.00
C SER A 97 -2.87 3.48 9.00
N GLU A 98 -3.03 3.15 10.29
CA GLU A 98 -2.11 3.55 11.37
C GLU A 98 -0.83 2.72 11.37
N LYS A 99 -0.82 1.58 10.69
CA LYS A 99 0.34 0.71 10.64
C LYS A 99 1.35 1.25 9.63
N GLY A 100 2.59 1.40 10.07
CA GLY A 100 3.71 1.60 9.16
C GLY A 100 3.95 0.33 8.34
N HIS A 101 4.44 0.48 7.12
CA HIS A 101 4.81 -0.67 6.30
C HIS A 101 6.26 -1.04 6.56
N SER A 102 6.48 -2.25 7.04
CA SER A 102 7.81 -2.83 7.16
C SER A 102 8.15 -3.55 5.84
N GLY A 103 8.70 -2.82 4.89
CA GLY A 103 9.18 -3.36 3.61
C GLY A 103 10.68 -3.67 3.67
N GLY A 104 11.07 -4.81 4.26
CA GLY A 104 12.49 -5.23 4.29
C GLY A 104 13.38 -4.30 5.13
N VAL A 105 14.34 -3.61 4.50
CA VAL A 105 15.38 -2.82 5.19
C VAL A 105 14.91 -1.42 5.62
N ARG A 106 13.72 -0.96 5.24
CA ARG A 106 13.21 0.38 5.57
C ARG A 106 11.81 0.29 6.18
N GLU A 107 11.66 0.86 7.35
CA GLU A 107 10.35 1.18 7.91
C GLU A 107 9.80 2.43 7.21
N LYS A 108 8.58 2.33 6.68
CA LYS A 108 7.80 3.51 6.27
C LYS A 108 6.87 3.87 7.40
N PRO A 109 6.80 5.16 7.79
CA PRO A 109 5.80 5.61 8.74
C PRO A 109 4.40 5.32 8.21
N SER A 110 3.44 5.25 9.10
CA SER A 110 2.04 5.18 8.71
C SER A 110 1.61 6.47 8.01
N MET A 111 0.56 6.38 7.18
CA MET A 111 -0.01 7.58 6.54
C MET A 111 -0.43 8.63 7.56
N VAL A 112 -0.98 8.21 8.71
CA VAL A 112 -1.34 9.12 9.82
C VAL A 112 -0.13 9.89 10.31
N ALA A 113 1.01 9.22 10.53
CA ALA A 113 2.23 9.86 10.99
C ALA A 113 2.81 10.81 9.92
N GLU A 114 2.80 10.42 8.65
CA GLU A 114 3.27 11.27 7.55
C GLU A 114 2.45 12.56 7.44
N VAL A 115 1.13 12.45 7.40
CA VAL A 115 0.24 13.63 7.32
C VAL A 115 0.42 14.53 8.56
N LYS A 116 0.52 13.95 9.77
CA LYS A 116 0.76 14.73 10.99
C LYS A 116 2.06 15.52 10.92
N GLU A 117 3.16 14.90 10.51
CA GLU A 117 4.45 15.58 10.37
C GLU A 117 4.43 16.67 9.29
N GLU A 118 3.75 16.43 8.15
CA GLU A 118 3.59 17.42 7.09
C GLU A 118 2.83 18.65 7.58
N LEU A 119 1.72 18.44 8.31
CA LEU A 119 0.93 19.52 8.91
C LEU A 119 1.72 20.27 9.98
N GLN A 120 2.47 19.58 10.86
CA GLN A 120 3.34 20.22 11.87
C GLN A 120 4.45 21.09 11.23
N LYS A 121 4.98 20.66 10.09
CA LYS A 121 5.95 21.46 9.32
C LYS A 121 5.28 22.66 8.69
N ALA A 122 4.10 22.49 8.09
CA ALA A 122 3.31 23.56 7.50
C ALA A 122 2.85 24.58 8.53
N GLU A 123 2.58 24.17 9.77
CA GLU A 123 2.16 25.07 10.85
C GLU A 123 3.23 26.10 11.22
N LYS A 124 4.51 25.76 11.01
CA LYS A 124 5.66 26.63 11.30
C LYS A 124 6.02 27.54 10.11
N ASP A 125 5.40 27.35 8.97
CA ASP A 125 5.70 28.12 7.73
C ASP A 125 4.58 29.14 7.45
N GLU A 126 4.86 30.40 7.72
CA GLU A 126 3.91 31.50 7.52
C GLU A 126 3.56 31.74 6.05
N ASP A 127 4.42 31.34 5.13
CA ASP A 127 4.19 31.50 3.70
C ASP A 127 3.15 30.50 3.13
N ILE A 128 2.77 29.45 3.90
CA ILE A 128 1.68 28.53 3.53
C ILE A 128 0.34 29.25 3.63
N ALA A 129 -0.24 29.55 2.48
CA ALA A 129 -1.50 30.27 2.34
C ALA A 129 -2.72 29.34 2.17
N GLY A 130 -2.53 28.08 1.79
CA GLY A 130 -3.59 27.08 1.63
C GLY A 130 -3.03 25.66 1.51
N VAL A 131 -3.90 24.66 1.72
CA VAL A 131 -3.54 23.25 1.60
C VAL A 131 -4.44 22.59 0.57
N ILE A 132 -3.88 21.77 -0.29
CA ILE A 132 -4.60 20.91 -1.23
C ILE A 132 -4.31 19.47 -0.88
N ILE A 133 -5.35 18.68 -0.59
CA ILE A 133 -5.24 17.25 -0.35
C ILE A 133 -5.49 16.54 -1.68
N ARG A 134 -4.47 15.91 -2.23
CA ARG A 134 -4.60 15.09 -3.44
C ARG A 134 -4.94 13.65 -3.04
N ILE A 135 -6.11 13.17 -3.46
CA ILE A 135 -6.67 11.90 -3.01
C ILE A 135 -6.69 10.88 -4.14
N ASN A 136 -6.10 9.71 -3.88
CA ASN A 136 -6.24 8.51 -4.71
C ASN A 136 -6.20 7.26 -3.81
N SER A 137 -7.32 6.99 -3.13
CA SER A 137 -7.39 5.97 -2.10
C SER A 137 -8.79 5.32 -2.05
N PRO A 138 -8.88 3.99 -1.89
CA PRO A 138 -10.14 3.29 -1.68
C PRO A 138 -10.68 3.43 -0.23
N GLY A 139 -9.95 4.12 0.65
CA GLY A 139 -10.23 4.17 2.07
C GLY A 139 -9.27 3.32 2.90
N GLY A 140 -9.71 2.88 4.08
CA GLY A 140 -8.90 2.10 4.99
C GLY A 140 -9.53 1.90 6.35
N THR A 141 -8.74 1.86 7.43
CA THR A 141 -9.26 1.70 8.78
C THR A 141 -10.06 2.94 9.21
N VAL A 142 -11.12 2.71 9.99
CA VAL A 142 -11.94 3.78 10.56
C VAL A 142 -11.06 4.72 11.40
N ALA A 143 -10.20 4.16 12.24
CA ALA A 143 -9.37 4.91 13.14
C ALA A 143 -8.37 5.82 12.41
N ALA A 144 -7.65 5.30 11.39
CA ALA A 144 -6.72 6.11 10.61
C ALA A 144 -7.42 7.23 9.85
N SER A 145 -8.58 6.95 9.27
CA SER A 145 -9.38 7.94 8.55
C SER A 145 -9.85 9.07 9.47
N ASP A 146 -10.34 8.73 10.66
CA ASP A 146 -10.79 9.72 11.65
C ASP A 146 -9.62 10.52 12.23
N LEU A 147 -8.46 9.91 12.47
CA LEU A 147 -7.25 10.60 12.92
C LEU A 147 -6.78 11.64 11.89
N ILE A 148 -6.67 11.27 10.60
CA ILE A 148 -6.25 12.20 9.55
C ILE A 148 -7.27 13.34 9.40
N TYR A 149 -8.56 13.02 9.39
CA TYR A 149 -9.62 14.03 9.38
C TYR A 149 -9.47 15.02 10.55
N HIS A 150 -9.28 14.50 11.76
CA HIS A 150 -9.09 15.32 12.97
C HIS A 150 -7.89 16.26 12.83
N GLU A 151 -6.73 15.76 12.40
CA GLU A 151 -5.53 16.56 12.22
C GLU A 151 -5.70 17.69 11.21
N LEU A 152 -6.38 17.40 10.09
CA LEU A 152 -6.70 18.42 9.07
C LEU A 152 -7.65 19.50 9.60
N VAL A 153 -8.69 19.10 10.34
CA VAL A 153 -9.63 20.06 10.96
C VAL A 153 -8.91 20.93 12.00
N GLN A 154 -8.09 20.34 12.88
CA GLN A 154 -7.30 21.09 13.87
C GLN A 154 -6.35 22.07 13.19
N PHE A 155 -5.62 21.64 12.18
CA PHE A 155 -4.72 22.50 11.41
C PHE A 155 -5.47 23.68 10.76
N LYS A 156 -6.60 23.41 10.12
CA LYS A 156 -7.45 24.43 9.50
C LYS A 156 -7.96 25.44 10.55
N ASP A 157 -8.37 24.95 11.71
CA ASP A 157 -8.86 25.79 12.80
C ASP A 157 -7.76 26.67 13.42
N HIS A 158 -6.54 26.18 13.52
CA HIS A 158 -5.41 26.95 14.06
C HIS A 158 -4.91 27.97 13.03
N ARG A 159 -4.68 27.56 11.79
CA ARG A 159 -4.07 28.39 10.76
C ARG A 159 -5.07 29.33 10.08
N LYS A 160 -6.36 29.04 10.13
CA LYS A 160 -7.43 29.80 9.44
C LYS A 160 -7.18 29.99 7.93
N ILE A 161 -6.56 29.00 7.30
CA ILE A 161 -6.32 28.95 5.87
C ILE A 161 -7.21 27.89 5.19
N PRO A 162 -7.58 28.06 3.92
CA PRO A 162 -8.44 27.12 3.22
C PRO A 162 -7.74 25.77 2.98
N VAL A 163 -8.53 24.71 3.08
CA VAL A 163 -8.14 23.35 2.72
C VAL A 163 -9.07 22.87 1.62
N TYR A 164 -8.53 22.48 0.47
CA TYR A 164 -9.28 21.88 -0.64
C TYR A 164 -8.89 20.42 -0.79
N ALA A 165 -9.84 19.59 -1.23
CA ALA A 165 -9.56 18.21 -1.60
C ALA A 165 -9.75 18.03 -3.11
N CYS A 166 -8.85 17.30 -3.76
CA CYS A 166 -8.95 16.94 -5.16
C CYS A 166 -8.82 15.42 -5.32
N ILE A 167 -9.91 14.76 -5.70
CA ILE A 167 -9.94 13.33 -5.96
C ILE A 167 -9.47 13.08 -7.39
N THR A 168 -8.29 12.47 -7.56
CA THR A 168 -7.65 12.29 -8.86
C THR A 168 -7.98 10.96 -9.54
N GLY A 169 -8.40 9.96 -8.78
CA GLY A 169 -8.78 8.64 -9.28
C GLY A 169 -9.86 8.06 -8.38
N ILE A 170 -9.49 7.49 -7.26
CA ILE A 170 -10.41 6.94 -6.27
C ILE A 170 -10.36 7.83 -5.02
N GLY A 171 -11.53 8.23 -4.53
CA GLY A 171 -11.68 8.93 -3.25
C GLY A 171 -12.89 8.39 -2.52
N ALA A 172 -12.84 7.10 -2.15
CA ALA A 172 -13.98 6.37 -1.64
C ALA A 172 -13.85 6.08 -0.13
N SER A 173 -15.00 5.98 0.54
CA SER A 173 -15.09 5.52 1.92
C SER A 173 -14.20 6.35 2.87
N GLY A 174 -13.20 5.79 3.55
CA GLY A 174 -12.28 6.53 4.42
C GLY A 174 -11.57 7.71 3.75
N ALA A 175 -11.33 7.63 2.44
CA ALA A 175 -10.74 8.73 1.69
C ALA A 175 -11.75 9.89 1.49
N TYR A 176 -13.03 9.57 1.27
CA TYR A 176 -14.10 10.58 1.24
C TYR A 176 -14.34 11.17 2.64
N TYR A 177 -14.21 10.34 3.70
CA TYR A 177 -14.25 10.82 5.08
C TYR A 177 -13.19 11.89 5.33
N ILE A 178 -11.95 11.67 4.88
CA ILE A 178 -10.85 12.65 4.98
C ILE A 178 -11.15 13.89 4.12
N ALA A 179 -11.66 13.70 2.89
CA ALA A 179 -12.03 14.81 2.03
C ALA A 179 -13.07 15.74 2.67
N ALA A 180 -13.94 15.24 3.55
CA ALA A 180 -14.92 16.03 4.28
C ALA A 180 -14.31 17.03 5.28
N ALA A 181 -12.99 16.99 5.55
CA ALA A 181 -12.29 18.04 6.28
C ALA A 181 -12.10 19.33 5.45
N ALA A 182 -12.18 19.21 4.12
CA ALA A 182 -11.93 20.31 3.19
C ALA A 182 -13.11 21.29 3.11
N ASP A 183 -12.78 22.52 2.72
CA ASP A 183 -13.79 23.57 2.42
C ASP A 183 -14.43 23.34 1.06
N GLU A 184 -13.70 22.78 0.11
CA GLU A 184 -14.13 22.45 -1.25
C GLU A 184 -13.58 21.07 -1.65
N ILE A 185 -14.42 20.23 -2.26
CA ILE A 185 -14.08 18.91 -2.76
C ILE A 185 -14.25 18.91 -4.27
N ASP A 186 -13.14 18.78 -4.99
CA ASP A 186 -13.11 18.59 -6.44
C ASP A 186 -12.83 17.13 -6.77
N ALA A 187 -13.30 16.68 -7.93
CA ALA A 187 -12.96 15.36 -8.44
C ALA A 187 -12.68 15.42 -9.94
N HIS A 188 -11.65 14.70 -10.39
CA HIS A 188 -11.38 14.53 -11.81
C HIS A 188 -12.58 13.92 -12.53
N PRO A 189 -12.83 14.19 -13.82
CA PRO A 189 -13.99 13.68 -14.55
C PRO A 189 -14.14 12.15 -14.54
N THR A 190 -13.02 11.44 -14.42
CA THR A 190 -12.99 9.96 -14.38
C THR A 190 -12.89 9.40 -12.96
N ALA A 191 -12.92 10.24 -11.94
CA ALA A 191 -12.78 9.81 -10.56
C ALA A 191 -14.06 9.11 -10.06
N ILE A 192 -13.84 8.23 -9.07
CA ILE A 192 -14.88 7.50 -8.35
C ILE A 192 -14.83 7.91 -6.88
N THR A 193 -15.99 8.18 -6.28
CA THR A 193 -16.09 8.61 -4.88
C THR A 193 -17.33 8.03 -4.20
N GLY A 194 -17.62 8.46 -2.97
CA GLY A 194 -18.73 7.95 -2.17
C GLY A 194 -18.34 6.75 -1.31
N SER A 195 -19.02 5.61 -1.46
CA SER A 195 -18.87 4.44 -0.57
C SER A 195 -18.96 4.84 0.91
N ILE A 196 -19.98 5.67 1.23
CA ILE A 196 -20.23 6.11 2.61
C ILE A 196 -20.87 4.95 3.36
N GLY A 197 -20.09 4.29 4.20
CA GLY A 197 -20.50 3.11 4.93
C GLY A 197 -19.38 2.52 5.77
N VAL A 198 -19.71 1.48 6.54
CA VAL A 198 -18.78 0.76 7.41
C VAL A 198 -18.92 -0.72 7.15
N LEU A 199 -17.81 -1.42 7.07
CA LEU A 199 -17.81 -2.88 7.00
C LEU A 199 -16.82 -3.46 8.00
N VAL A 200 -16.99 -4.73 8.32
CA VAL A 200 -16.02 -5.59 8.99
C VAL A 200 -15.97 -6.91 8.26
N LEU A 201 -14.80 -7.31 7.81
CA LEU A 201 -14.60 -8.60 7.16
C LEU A 201 -14.50 -9.69 8.21
N ARG A 202 -15.23 -10.77 8.00
CA ARG A 202 -15.20 -11.95 8.88
C ARG A 202 -15.21 -13.22 8.05
N PHE A 203 -14.35 -14.14 8.42
CA PHE A 203 -14.32 -15.48 7.83
C PHE A 203 -14.76 -16.51 8.88
N ASN A 204 -15.49 -17.53 8.46
CA ASN A 204 -15.80 -18.69 9.26
C ASN A 204 -15.14 -19.90 8.60
N VAL A 205 -14.17 -20.50 9.29
CA VAL A 205 -13.38 -21.65 8.80
C VAL A 205 -13.75 -22.95 9.50
N GLU A 206 -14.78 -22.99 10.37
CA GLU A 206 -15.25 -24.16 11.11
C GLU A 206 -15.48 -25.38 10.19
N GLY A 207 -16.20 -25.15 9.07
CA GLY A 207 -16.48 -26.22 8.11
C GLY A 207 -15.23 -26.78 7.44
N LEU A 208 -14.21 -25.96 7.21
CA LEU A 208 -12.92 -26.41 6.70
C LEU A 208 -12.18 -27.25 7.75
N MET A 209 -12.10 -26.76 8.98
CA MET A 209 -11.45 -27.47 10.10
C MET A 209 -12.08 -28.84 10.34
N THR A 210 -13.39 -28.92 10.30
CA THR A 210 -14.13 -30.20 10.43
C THR A 210 -13.71 -31.19 9.33
N LYS A 211 -13.57 -30.74 8.07
CA LYS A 211 -13.17 -31.60 6.95
C LYS A 211 -11.76 -32.15 7.08
N ILE A 212 -10.84 -31.40 7.68
CA ILE A 212 -9.44 -31.81 7.89
C ILE A 212 -9.22 -32.48 9.27
N GLY A 213 -10.29 -32.70 10.04
CA GLY A 213 -10.22 -33.38 11.33
C GLY A 213 -9.65 -32.53 12.49
N VAL A 214 -9.59 -31.22 12.35
CA VAL A 214 -9.15 -30.28 13.40
C VAL A 214 -10.38 -29.85 14.21
N LYS A 215 -10.28 -29.90 15.53
CA LYS A 215 -11.31 -29.43 16.47
C LYS A 215 -10.76 -28.26 17.27
N GLU A 216 -11.49 -27.17 17.25
CA GLU A 216 -11.22 -26.03 18.12
C GLU A 216 -11.69 -26.32 19.53
N HIS A 217 -10.89 -25.92 20.52
CA HIS A 217 -11.25 -26.01 21.93
C HIS A 217 -10.73 -24.78 22.67
N THR A 218 -11.62 -23.82 22.93
CA THR A 218 -11.27 -22.57 23.57
C THR A 218 -11.81 -22.50 24.99
N GLU A 219 -10.91 -22.39 25.97
CA GLU A 219 -11.23 -22.04 27.35
C GLU A 219 -11.29 -20.52 27.48
N LYS A 220 -12.37 -20.00 28.07
CA LYS A 220 -12.60 -18.57 28.16
C LYS A 220 -13.20 -18.12 29.47
N SER A 221 -12.77 -16.98 29.97
CA SER A 221 -13.24 -16.39 31.23
C SER A 221 -14.63 -15.73 31.14
N GLY A 222 -15.17 -15.58 29.93
CA GLY A 222 -16.47 -14.95 29.71
C GLY A 222 -17.02 -15.23 28.32
N ALA A 223 -18.35 -15.22 28.18
CA ALA A 223 -19.04 -15.63 26.95
C ALA A 223 -18.60 -14.88 25.67
N MET A 224 -18.21 -13.61 25.80
CA MET A 224 -17.81 -12.76 24.68
C MET A 224 -16.29 -12.68 24.49
N LYS A 225 -15.47 -13.49 25.20
CA LYS A 225 -14.02 -13.32 25.16
C LYS A 225 -13.40 -13.81 23.84
N ASP A 226 -14.06 -14.71 23.15
CA ASP A 226 -13.74 -15.19 21.79
C ASP A 226 -14.64 -14.57 20.71
N PHE A 227 -15.13 -13.36 20.98
CA PHE A 227 -15.88 -12.55 20.04
C PHE A 227 -15.10 -12.38 18.72
N LEU A 228 -15.77 -12.56 17.59
CA LEU A 228 -15.20 -12.59 16.24
C LEU A 228 -14.33 -13.82 15.94
N SER A 229 -14.38 -14.91 16.74
CA SER A 229 -13.66 -16.14 16.42
C SER A 229 -14.02 -16.65 15.02
N PRO A 230 -13.03 -16.94 14.16
CA PRO A 230 -13.28 -17.52 12.84
C PRO A 230 -13.58 -19.03 12.89
N PHE A 231 -13.46 -19.65 14.06
CA PHE A 231 -13.52 -21.10 14.24
C PHE A 231 -14.89 -21.62 14.63
N ARG A 232 -15.85 -20.74 14.86
CA ARG A 232 -17.24 -21.09 15.19
C ARG A 232 -18.21 -20.04 14.63
N PRO A 233 -19.51 -20.35 14.49
CA PRO A 233 -20.53 -19.37 14.16
C PRO A 233 -20.64 -18.28 15.25
N ALA A 234 -20.95 -17.09 14.84
CA ALA A 234 -21.29 -16.02 15.78
C ALA A 234 -22.64 -16.28 16.44
N THR A 235 -22.76 -15.96 17.70
CA THR A 235 -24.04 -16.01 18.42
C THR A 235 -24.91 -14.78 18.07
N PRO A 236 -26.25 -14.83 18.23
CA PRO A 236 -27.11 -13.68 18.02
C PRO A 236 -26.73 -12.45 18.86
N ALA A 237 -26.21 -12.68 20.07
CA ALA A 237 -25.72 -11.61 20.96
C ALA A 237 -24.49 -10.92 20.38
N GLU A 238 -23.54 -11.70 19.86
CA GLU A 238 -22.33 -11.18 19.19
C GLU A 238 -22.67 -10.41 17.92
N GLU A 239 -23.61 -10.93 17.12
CA GLU A 239 -24.07 -10.22 15.92
C GLU A 239 -24.76 -8.88 16.25
N LYS A 240 -25.48 -8.82 17.38
CA LYS A 240 -26.06 -7.57 17.86
C LYS A 240 -24.95 -6.56 18.19
N VAL A 241 -23.92 -6.97 18.91
CA VAL A 241 -22.78 -6.08 19.25
C VAL A 241 -22.11 -5.53 17.98
N ILE A 242 -21.88 -6.39 16.97
CA ILE A 242 -21.29 -5.95 15.69
C ILE A 242 -22.18 -4.91 15.01
N ARG A 243 -23.48 -5.17 14.91
CA ARG A 243 -24.43 -4.22 14.29
C ARG A 243 -24.46 -2.90 15.04
N ASP A 244 -24.43 -2.93 16.35
CA ASP A 244 -24.43 -1.71 17.17
C ASP A 244 -23.16 -0.88 16.93
N ILE A 245 -21.98 -1.53 16.85
CA ILE A 245 -20.71 -0.87 16.55
C ILE A 245 -20.74 -0.27 15.13
N ILE A 246 -21.11 -1.07 14.11
CA ILE A 246 -21.23 -0.60 12.72
C ILE A 246 -22.17 0.60 12.64
N SER A 247 -23.31 0.53 13.32
CA SER A 247 -24.29 1.64 13.35
C SER A 247 -23.66 2.90 13.96
N SER A 248 -22.96 2.78 15.09
CA SER A 248 -22.28 3.90 15.74
C SER A 248 -21.25 4.57 14.82
N LEU A 249 -20.37 3.77 14.20
CA LEU A 249 -19.34 4.26 13.28
C LEU A 249 -19.95 4.87 12.01
N TYR A 250 -21.04 4.29 11.49
CA TYR A 250 -21.81 4.85 10.38
C TYR A 250 -22.40 6.22 10.73
N GLN A 251 -23.02 6.36 11.90
CA GLN A 251 -23.55 7.64 12.38
C GLN A 251 -22.44 8.71 12.51
N ARG A 252 -21.24 8.29 12.95
CA ARG A 252 -20.06 9.17 12.99
C ARG A 252 -19.69 9.64 11.58
N PHE A 253 -19.66 8.73 10.59
CA PHE A 253 -19.37 9.10 9.19
C PHE A 253 -20.36 10.14 8.69
N LEU A 254 -21.67 9.88 8.83
CA LEU A 254 -22.70 10.84 8.41
C LEU A 254 -22.52 12.20 9.07
N SER A 255 -22.19 12.21 10.37
CA SER A 255 -21.96 13.46 11.10
C SER A 255 -20.76 14.25 10.56
N VAL A 256 -19.68 13.56 10.16
CA VAL A 256 -18.49 14.20 9.56
C VAL A 256 -18.85 14.84 8.22
N VAL A 257 -19.58 14.13 7.34
CA VAL A 257 -19.99 14.68 6.05
C VAL A 257 -20.90 15.90 6.23
N LEU A 258 -21.84 15.86 7.18
CA LEU A 258 -22.73 16.97 7.47
C LEU A 258 -22.04 18.16 8.14
N ALA A 259 -20.93 17.92 8.86
CA ALA A 259 -20.15 18.97 9.48
C ALA A 259 -19.24 19.73 8.50
N ARG A 260 -19.08 19.24 7.26
CA ARG A 260 -18.29 19.92 6.23
C ARG A 260 -18.82 21.32 5.96
N PRO A 261 -17.96 22.35 5.99
CA PRO A 261 -18.35 23.71 5.69
C PRO A 261 -19.06 23.82 4.34
N GLY A 262 -20.20 24.51 4.31
CA GLY A 262 -20.92 24.74 3.07
C GLY A 262 -21.66 23.53 2.48
N THR A 263 -21.68 22.36 3.19
CA THR A 263 -22.44 21.21 2.69
C THR A 263 -23.91 21.57 2.54
N PRO A 264 -24.49 21.36 1.34
CA PRO A 264 -25.90 21.68 1.10
C PRO A 264 -26.84 20.51 1.41
N LEU A 265 -26.31 19.39 1.93
CA LEU A 265 -27.08 18.17 2.19
C LEU A 265 -27.72 18.19 3.58
N THR A 266 -28.98 17.86 3.62
CA THR A 266 -29.66 17.50 4.87
C THR A 266 -29.34 16.06 5.27
N ARG A 267 -29.57 15.73 6.54
CA ARG A 267 -29.39 14.35 7.05
C ARG A 267 -30.18 13.32 6.22
N ALA A 268 -31.43 13.60 5.93
CA ALA A 268 -32.31 12.70 5.19
C ALA A 268 -31.90 12.53 3.72
N GLU A 269 -31.31 13.57 3.09
CA GLU A 269 -30.75 13.46 1.75
C GLU A 269 -29.47 12.61 1.76
N LEU A 270 -28.56 12.85 2.72
CA LEU A 270 -27.32 12.10 2.84
C LEU A 270 -27.58 10.61 3.10
N GLU A 271 -28.52 10.25 3.97
CA GLU A 271 -28.85 8.85 4.27
C GLU A 271 -29.30 8.06 3.03
N LYS A 272 -29.93 8.71 2.05
CA LYS A 272 -30.30 8.08 0.76
C LYS A 272 -29.11 7.79 -0.15
N LEU A 273 -28.01 8.50 0.05
CA LEU A 273 -26.78 8.36 -0.74
C LEU A 273 -25.72 7.49 -0.02
N ALA A 274 -25.88 7.28 1.28
CA ALA A 274 -24.90 6.67 2.17
C ALA A 274 -25.21 5.20 2.46
N ASP A 275 -25.55 4.43 1.43
CA ASP A 275 -25.78 2.99 1.52
C ASP A 275 -24.57 2.14 1.11
N GLY A 276 -23.40 2.77 0.99
CA GLY A 276 -22.16 2.14 0.58
C GLY A 276 -21.91 2.17 -0.93
N ARG A 277 -22.82 2.73 -1.73
CA ARG A 277 -22.62 2.85 -3.19
C ARG A 277 -21.54 3.87 -3.54
N ILE A 278 -20.93 3.65 -4.72
CA ILE A 278 -19.99 4.58 -5.34
C ILE A 278 -20.69 5.45 -6.39
N PHE A 279 -20.04 6.57 -6.72
CA PHE A 279 -20.53 7.56 -7.68
C PHE A 279 -19.37 7.94 -8.63
N THR A 280 -19.69 8.21 -9.89
CA THR A 280 -18.78 8.97 -10.77
C THR A 280 -18.71 10.43 -10.28
N ALA A 281 -17.71 11.17 -10.76
CA ALA A 281 -17.56 12.58 -10.41
C ALA A 281 -18.81 13.40 -10.74
N GLU A 282 -19.42 13.19 -11.93
CA GLU A 282 -20.67 13.88 -12.32
C GLU A 282 -21.83 13.51 -11.41
N GLN A 283 -22.00 12.22 -11.07
CA GLN A 283 -23.06 11.80 -10.15
C GLN A 283 -22.86 12.40 -8.75
N ALA A 284 -21.61 12.44 -8.27
CA ALA A 284 -21.28 13.03 -6.98
C ALA A 284 -21.52 14.55 -6.95
N ALA A 285 -21.22 15.26 -8.02
CA ALA A 285 -21.54 16.68 -8.16
C ALA A 285 -23.06 16.92 -8.24
N ALA A 286 -23.77 16.12 -9.03
CA ALA A 286 -25.22 16.21 -9.14
C ALA A 286 -25.95 15.93 -7.81
N THR A 287 -25.38 15.05 -6.97
CA THR A 287 -25.90 14.73 -5.63
C THR A 287 -25.29 15.61 -4.54
N ARG A 288 -24.43 16.56 -4.88
CA ARG A 288 -23.81 17.53 -3.95
C ARG A 288 -22.88 16.87 -2.89
N LEU A 289 -22.38 15.68 -3.20
CA LEU A 289 -21.33 15.04 -2.40
C LEU A 289 -19.96 15.70 -2.62
N ILE A 290 -19.73 16.25 -3.83
CA ILE A 290 -18.58 17.08 -4.17
C ILE A 290 -19.08 18.44 -4.72
N ASP A 291 -18.17 19.40 -4.77
CA ASP A 291 -18.50 20.76 -5.20
C ASP A 291 -18.33 20.94 -6.71
N ARG A 292 -17.28 20.33 -7.31
CA ARG A 292 -16.99 20.50 -8.74
C ARG A 292 -16.38 19.24 -9.36
N VAL A 293 -16.62 19.07 -10.65
CA VAL A 293 -15.80 18.19 -11.50
C VAL A 293 -14.69 19.06 -12.07
N ALA A 294 -13.45 18.81 -11.65
CA ALA A 294 -12.29 19.65 -12.02
C ALA A 294 -11.00 18.84 -11.93
N TYR A 295 -10.00 19.23 -12.74
CA TYR A 295 -8.65 18.70 -12.65
C TYR A 295 -7.86 19.39 -11.51
N LEU A 296 -6.75 18.78 -11.10
CA LEU A 296 -5.93 19.26 -9.99
C LEU A 296 -5.35 20.67 -10.23
N ASP A 297 -4.96 20.98 -11.45
CA ASP A 297 -4.50 22.32 -11.85
C ASP A 297 -5.63 23.36 -11.76
N GLU A 298 -6.87 22.99 -12.08
CA GLU A 298 -8.06 23.84 -11.90
C GLU A 298 -8.38 24.05 -10.42
N THR A 299 -8.17 23.02 -9.57
CA THR A 299 -8.27 23.15 -8.10
C THR A 299 -7.22 24.14 -7.56
N VAL A 300 -5.96 24.04 -8.04
CA VAL A 300 -4.90 25.01 -7.70
C VAL A 300 -5.30 26.41 -8.12
N ALA A 301 -5.80 26.58 -9.35
CA ALA A 301 -6.24 27.89 -9.85
C ALA A 301 -7.40 28.46 -9.04
N ALA A 302 -8.39 27.61 -8.65
CA ALA A 302 -9.50 28.02 -7.81
C ALA A 302 -9.03 28.47 -6.42
N MET A 303 -8.09 27.79 -5.80
CA MET A 303 -7.52 28.18 -4.51
C MET A 303 -6.76 29.50 -4.63
N LYS A 304 -5.94 29.69 -5.67
CA LYS A 304 -5.27 30.99 -5.95
C LYS A 304 -6.30 32.13 -6.07
N LYS A 305 -7.37 31.90 -6.81
CA LYS A 305 -8.47 32.86 -6.95
C LYS A 305 -9.17 33.17 -5.61
N LYS A 306 -9.47 32.16 -4.81
CA LYS A 306 -10.06 32.29 -3.47
C LYS A 306 -9.22 33.15 -2.55
N LEU A 307 -7.89 33.02 -2.64
CA LEU A 307 -6.92 33.75 -1.84
C LEU A 307 -6.50 35.10 -2.46
N ASN A 308 -7.03 35.48 -3.61
CA ASN A 308 -6.65 36.66 -4.37
C ASN A 308 -5.12 36.71 -4.70
N LEU A 309 -4.51 35.54 -4.92
CA LEU A 309 -3.11 35.41 -5.28
C LEU A 309 -2.93 35.42 -6.80
N LYS A 310 -2.08 36.32 -7.30
CA LYS A 310 -1.66 36.29 -8.72
C LYS A 310 -0.68 35.16 -8.99
N GLU A 311 0.23 34.95 -8.05
CA GLU A 311 1.28 33.95 -8.10
C GLU A 311 1.34 33.17 -6.76
N ALA A 312 1.59 31.88 -6.81
CA ALA A 312 1.88 31.07 -5.67
C ALA A 312 2.67 29.83 -6.12
N ARG A 313 3.58 29.38 -5.27
CA ARG A 313 4.30 28.12 -5.47
C ARG A 313 3.43 26.96 -4.96
N VAL A 314 3.29 25.94 -5.77
CA VAL A 314 2.79 24.65 -5.28
C VAL A 314 3.98 23.87 -4.72
N VAL A 315 3.93 23.60 -3.43
CA VAL A 315 5.02 22.92 -2.72
C VAL A 315 4.53 21.59 -2.15
N THR A 316 5.44 20.64 -1.99
CA THR A 316 5.19 19.38 -1.29
C THR A 316 6.35 19.09 -0.38
N TYR A 317 6.09 18.35 0.69
CA TYR A 317 7.13 17.79 1.54
C TYR A 317 7.46 16.37 1.09
N HIS A 318 8.73 16.05 0.99
CA HIS A 318 9.20 14.73 0.59
C HIS A 318 10.43 14.33 1.39
N ARG A 319 10.58 13.04 1.59
CA ARG A 319 11.83 12.50 2.12
C ARG A 319 12.80 12.30 0.96
N PRO A 320 14.11 12.59 1.13
CA PRO A 320 15.09 12.37 0.07
C PRO A 320 14.97 10.96 -0.53
N ALA A 321 15.13 10.84 -1.85
CA ALA A 321 14.96 9.67 -2.69
C ALA A 321 13.53 9.40 -3.21
N SER A 322 12.59 10.35 -3.12
CA SER A 322 11.32 10.27 -3.83
C SER A 322 11.26 11.27 -5.00
N TYR A 323 10.86 10.80 -6.20
CA TYR A 323 10.68 11.69 -7.36
C TYR A 323 9.35 12.44 -7.27
N ARG A 324 9.40 13.76 -7.43
CA ARG A 324 8.21 14.61 -7.51
C ARG A 324 8.46 15.74 -8.53
N GLY A 325 8.27 15.43 -9.79
CA GLY A 325 8.56 16.37 -10.89
C GLY A 325 7.37 17.19 -11.35
N THR A 326 6.14 16.74 -11.08
CA THR A 326 4.89 17.40 -11.48
C THR A 326 3.84 17.28 -10.39
N ILE A 327 2.74 18.05 -10.48
CA ILE A 327 1.59 17.94 -9.55
C ILE A 327 0.92 16.56 -9.57
N TYR A 328 1.13 15.78 -10.63
CA TYR A 328 0.63 14.42 -10.76
C TYR A 328 1.63 13.34 -10.28
N SER A 329 2.86 13.71 -9.91
CA SER A 329 3.84 12.79 -9.38
C SER A 329 3.44 12.36 -7.97
N GLY A 330 2.98 11.13 -7.81
CA GLY A 330 2.70 10.51 -6.52
C GLY A 330 3.99 10.20 -5.74
N SER A 331 3.85 9.83 -4.48
CA SER A 331 4.96 9.32 -3.67
C SER A 331 5.30 7.91 -4.12
N ILE A 332 6.01 7.75 -5.25
CA ILE A 332 6.65 6.47 -5.55
C ILE A 332 7.98 6.51 -4.79
N PRO A 333 8.18 5.69 -3.75
CA PRO A 333 9.49 5.55 -3.16
C PRO A 333 10.40 4.94 -4.24
N GLU A 334 11.52 5.59 -4.55
CA GLU A 334 12.62 4.92 -5.21
C GLU A 334 13.12 3.82 -4.25
N THR A 335 12.54 2.65 -4.36
CA THR A 335 13.16 1.46 -3.79
C THR A 335 14.40 1.19 -4.62
N PRO A 336 15.62 1.13 -4.04
CA PRO A 336 16.71 0.44 -4.70
C PRO A 336 16.15 -0.95 -5.03
N GLN A 337 16.36 -1.40 -6.27
CA GLN A 337 15.91 -2.73 -6.69
C GLN A 337 16.62 -3.75 -5.80
N VAL A 338 15.99 -4.12 -4.71
CA VAL A 338 16.34 -5.31 -3.97
C VAL A 338 15.69 -6.44 -4.75
N PHE A 339 16.49 -7.24 -5.42
CA PHE A 339 16.04 -8.48 -6.03
C PHE A 339 15.62 -9.43 -4.91
N ASN A 340 14.38 -9.32 -4.46
CA ASN A 340 13.77 -10.32 -3.61
C ASN A 340 13.40 -11.50 -4.51
N LEU A 341 14.15 -12.59 -4.41
CA LEU A 341 13.88 -13.86 -5.09
C LEU A 341 12.51 -14.46 -4.73
N ILE A 342 11.92 -14.04 -3.64
CA ILE A 342 10.57 -14.41 -3.21
C ILE A 342 9.93 -13.17 -2.60
N ASN A 343 9.05 -12.52 -3.35
CA ASN A 343 8.23 -11.41 -2.85
C ASN A 343 6.85 -11.98 -2.50
N ILE A 344 6.69 -12.44 -1.26
CA ILE A 344 5.36 -12.75 -0.73
C ILE A 344 4.81 -11.39 -0.26
N ASN A 345 4.03 -10.73 -1.12
CA ASN A 345 3.26 -9.56 -0.72
C ASN A 345 2.19 -10.03 0.27
N ALA A 346 2.48 -9.86 1.55
CA ALA A 346 1.57 -10.20 2.63
C ALA A 346 0.52 -9.09 2.90
N ASP A 347 0.60 -7.96 2.18
CA ASP A 347 -0.28 -6.80 2.38
C ASP A 347 -1.77 -7.16 2.23
N GLY A 348 -2.10 -8.12 1.35
CA GLY A 348 -3.46 -8.66 1.24
C GLY A 348 -3.84 -9.67 2.34
N LEU A 349 -2.85 -10.32 2.96
CA LEU A 349 -3.10 -11.27 4.07
C LEU A 349 -3.40 -10.55 5.39
N ASP A 350 -2.86 -9.36 5.61
CA ASP A 350 -3.16 -8.55 6.79
C ASP A 350 -4.63 -8.14 6.85
N LEU A 351 -5.24 -7.79 5.71
CA LEU A 351 -6.68 -7.53 5.61
C LEU A 351 -7.53 -8.77 5.94
N LEU A 352 -7.05 -9.97 5.57
CA LEU A 352 -7.74 -11.24 5.84
C LEU A 352 -7.60 -11.70 7.30
N THR A 353 -6.58 -11.23 8.01
CA THR A 353 -6.27 -11.60 9.40
C THR A 353 -6.63 -10.53 10.43
N SER A 354 -6.86 -9.28 9.99
CA SER A 354 -7.29 -8.21 10.89
C SER A 354 -8.81 -8.20 11.07
N THR A 355 -9.26 -7.93 12.29
CA THR A 355 -10.66 -7.71 12.61
C THR A 355 -10.96 -6.20 12.70
N ASP A 356 -10.29 -5.39 11.88
CA ASP A 356 -10.47 -3.94 11.88
C ASP A 356 -11.83 -3.55 11.30
N PHE A 357 -12.47 -2.54 11.88
CA PHE A 357 -13.59 -1.87 11.24
C PHE A 357 -13.06 -0.95 10.16
N LEU A 358 -13.66 -1.03 8.97
CA LEU A 358 -13.14 -0.40 7.78
C LEU A 358 -14.12 0.60 7.20
N TYR A 359 -13.58 1.74 6.80
CA TYR A 359 -14.11 2.61 5.76
C TYR A 359 -13.35 2.26 4.48
N LEU A 360 -13.74 1.17 3.83
CA LEU A 360 -13.04 0.64 2.66
C LEU A 360 -14.02 0.36 1.54
N TRP A 361 -13.64 0.77 0.34
CA TRP A 361 -14.27 0.30 -0.89
C TRP A 361 -13.38 -0.79 -1.50
N GLU A 362 -13.90 -2.00 -1.56
CA GLU A 362 -13.26 -3.16 -2.15
C GLU A 362 -14.11 -3.56 -3.37
N PRO A 363 -13.56 -3.46 -4.61
CA PRO A 363 -14.26 -3.79 -5.83
C PRO A 363 -14.45 -5.30 -6.03
#